data_885077d53b44dcd11482c793c711abeb
#
_entry.id   885077d53b44dcd11482c793c711abeb
#
_cell.length_a   1.000
_cell.length_b   1.000
_cell.length_c   1.000
_cell.angle_alpha   90.00
_cell.angle_beta   90.00
_cell.angle_gamma   90.00
#
_symmetry.space_group_name_H-M   'P 1'
#
loop_
_entity.id
_entity.type
_entity.pdbx_description
1 polymer ?
#
loop_
_entity_poly.entity_id
_entity_poly.type
_entity_poly.pdbx_seq_one_letter_code
_entity_poly.pdbx_strand_id
1 'polypeptide(L)'
;MTRLLDCSDDDLRVRGAAITYRFHDIGYAIDLEHVTTLLISEAPARARPERVEARALQIANPPVAVSVGTREIRIDGVMYTAQLFGRIFDFGVVSLRLEIAEPDAMAWSAFVEFARKLEVSRALEPVFAHELEALRERIAPAVERAGLAPVHEEYTVFRIAQLGLRDGSTPDANAVLTDERLAPLLLNEQRSLAATALGDLLHHRLSYYADDLVVLTWENALVLEPSSDDRDVEYILEFANAQLLELRVYDAVLDAELPVMYDQVSEARHRRHPLPTRRFQGVLSRLQTRVADVIEMTERAENALKVTDDVYLARVYGAALELFRATSWRRGIERKLEIVRSTYVMLNGEAQAARSELLEVAVVLLIVTELVLGIIRH
;
A
#
# COMPACT_ATOMS: atom_id res chain seq x y z
N MET A 1 0.06 16.53 38.70
CA MET A 1 1.05 15.46 38.72
C MET A 1 0.60 14.47 39.80
N THR A 2 -0.48 13.72 39.46
CA THR A 2 -1.17 12.84 40.38
C THR A 2 -0.61 11.43 40.19
N ARG A 3 -0.20 10.82 41.31
CA ARG A 3 0.41 9.48 41.39
C ARG A 3 -0.47 8.44 40.70
N LEU A 4 -0.01 7.91 39.56
CA LEU A 4 -0.51 6.67 38.91
C LEU A 4 0.35 5.45 39.28
N LEU A 5 1.12 5.52 40.40
CA LEU A 5 2.10 4.49 40.78
C LEU A 5 1.54 3.35 41.64
N ASP A 6 0.20 3.27 41.85
CA ASP A 6 -0.40 2.21 42.68
C ASP A 6 -1.70 1.63 42.08
N CYS A 7 -1.94 1.71 40.78
CA CYS A 7 -3.03 0.91 40.18
C CYS A 7 -2.58 -0.54 40.09
N SER A 8 -3.29 -1.44 40.76
CA SER A 8 -3.10 -2.89 40.58
C SER A 8 -3.29 -3.23 39.11
N ASP A 9 -2.58 -4.24 38.60
CA ASP A 9 -2.54 -4.70 37.22
C ASP A 9 -3.90 -4.89 36.52
N ASP A 10 -4.99 -4.84 37.26
CA ASP A 10 -6.39 -5.17 36.86
C ASP A 10 -7.34 -3.97 36.90
N ASP A 11 -6.85 -2.76 37.16
CA ASP A 11 -7.74 -1.61 37.35
C ASP A 11 -8.11 -0.92 36.03
N LEU A 12 -7.26 -1.01 34.98
CA LEU A 12 -7.52 -0.43 33.69
C LEU A 12 -8.45 -1.35 32.84
N ARG A 13 -9.58 -0.77 32.42
CA ARG A 13 -10.60 -1.45 31.62
C ARG A 13 -10.70 -0.81 30.24
N VAL A 14 -10.80 -1.62 29.21
CA VAL A 14 -10.92 -1.16 27.82
C VAL A 14 -12.07 -1.87 27.13
N ARG A 15 -12.77 -1.12 26.26
CA ARG A 15 -13.64 -1.67 25.24
C ARG A 15 -13.03 -1.34 23.88
N GLY A 16 -12.71 -2.33 23.10
CA GLY A 16 -11.95 -2.13 21.87
C GLY A 16 -12.18 -3.22 20.84
N ALA A 17 -11.46 -3.08 19.76
CA ALA A 17 -11.42 -4.03 18.65
C ALA A 17 -9.99 -4.19 18.13
N ALA A 18 -9.70 -5.36 17.60
CA ALA A 18 -8.55 -5.55 16.73
C ALA A 18 -9.02 -5.58 15.28
N ILE A 19 -8.42 -4.74 14.45
CA ILE A 19 -8.76 -4.54 13.05
C ILE A 19 -7.53 -4.91 12.23
N THR A 20 -7.57 -6.04 11.54
CA THR A 20 -6.46 -6.52 10.71
C THR A 20 -6.76 -6.26 9.25
N TYR A 21 -5.79 -5.69 8.56
CA TYR A 21 -5.84 -5.39 7.13
C TYR A 21 -4.87 -6.28 6.36
N ARG A 22 -5.31 -6.64 5.13
CA ARG A 22 -4.47 -7.24 4.10
C ARG A 22 -4.66 -6.46 2.81
N PHE A 23 -3.56 -5.98 2.24
CA PHE A 23 -3.56 -5.18 1.02
C PHE A 23 -2.95 -5.99 -0.10
N HIS A 24 -3.64 -6.05 -1.24
CA HIS A 24 -3.21 -6.77 -2.42
C HIS A 24 -3.34 -5.89 -3.65
N ASP A 25 -2.31 -5.84 -4.46
CA ASP A 25 -2.38 -5.29 -5.80
C ASP A 25 -2.84 -6.39 -6.75
N ILE A 26 -3.97 -6.15 -7.43
CA ILE A 26 -4.65 -7.13 -8.28
C ILE A 26 -4.70 -6.72 -9.75
N GLY A 27 -4.11 -5.58 -10.12
CA GLY A 27 -4.08 -5.10 -11.50
C GLY A 27 -3.63 -3.66 -11.62
N TYR A 28 -3.48 -3.21 -12.86
CA TYR A 28 -2.96 -1.87 -13.18
C TYR A 28 -3.90 -0.73 -12.75
N ALA A 29 -5.20 -0.91 -12.97
CA ALA A 29 -6.23 0.05 -12.58
C ALA A 29 -7.57 -0.67 -12.40
N ILE A 30 -8.47 -0.08 -11.62
CA ILE A 30 -9.81 -0.62 -11.39
C ILE A 30 -10.84 0.46 -11.68
N ASP A 31 -11.79 0.15 -12.57
CA ASP A 31 -12.94 0.99 -12.84
C ASP A 31 -13.95 0.90 -11.70
N LEU A 32 -13.94 1.88 -10.80
CA LEU A 32 -14.79 1.90 -9.61
C LEU A 32 -16.28 2.05 -9.93
N GLU A 33 -16.67 2.65 -11.06
CA GLU A 33 -18.07 2.73 -11.48
C GLU A 33 -18.56 1.36 -11.94
N HIS A 34 -17.75 0.66 -12.70
CA HIS A 34 -18.04 -0.70 -13.13
C HIS A 34 -18.07 -1.66 -11.94
N VAL A 35 -17.11 -1.57 -11.00
CA VAL A 35 -17.14 -2.33 -9.74
C VAL A 35 -18.46 -2.11 -9.00
N THR A 36 -18.87 -0.86 -8.83
CA THR A 36 -20.12 -0.53 -8.15
C THR A 36 -21.31 -1.22 -8.81
N THR A 37 -21.36 -1.22 -10.15
CA THR A 37 -22.41 -1.86 -10.93
C THR A 37 -22.42 -3.39 -10.74
N LEU A 38 -21.24 -4.04 -10.80
CA LEU A 38 -21.08 -5.47 -10.60
C LEU A 38 -21.54 -5.91 -9.20
N LEU A 39 -21.11 -5.17 -8.16
CA LEU A 39 -21.39 -5.52 -6.79
C LEU A 39 -22.86 -5.25 -6.38
N ILE A 40 -23.50 -4.21 -6.94
CA ILE A 40 -24.95 -3.92 -6.69
C ILE A 40 -25.83 -5.02 -7.27
N SER A 41 -25.49 -5.57 -8.44
CA SER A 41 -26.32 -6.60 -9.09
C SER A 41 -26.44 -7.90 -8.29
N GLU A 42 -25.48 -8.16 -7.40
CA GLU A 42 -25.39 -9.41 -6.62
C GLU A 42 -25.78 -9.25 -5.14
N ALA A 43 -25.85 -8.02 -4.62
CA ALA A 43 -25.98 -7.77 -3.19
C ALA A 43 -27.44 -7.62 -2.74
N PRO A 44 -27.85 -8.24 -1.61
CA PRO A 44 -29.07 -7.88 -0.91
C PRO A 44 -29.00 -6.41 -0.45
N ALA A 45 -30.15 -5.74 -0.34
CA ALA A 45 -30.27 -4.29 -0.11
C ALA A 45 -29.48 -3.71 1.08
N ARG A 46 -28.99 -4.55 1.99
CA ARG A 46 -28.18 -4.16 3.18
C ARG A 46 -26.67 -4.21 2.96
N ALA A 47 -26.18 -4.73 1.84
CA ALA A 47 -24.76 -4.89 1.52
C ALA A 47 -24.39 -4.12 0.24
N ARG A 48 -25.03 -2.98 -0.03
CA ARG A 48 -24.71 -2.16 -1.21
C ARG A 48 -23.34 -1.54 -1.03
N PRO A 49 -22.50 -1.57 -2.08
CA PRO A 49 -21.24 -0.87 -2.07
C PRO A 49 -21.49 0.63 -1.90
N GLU A 50 -20.75 1.26 -0.99
CA GLU A 50 -20.78 2.70 -0.77
C GLU A 50 -19.47 3.31 -1.21
N ARG A 51 -19.52 4.45 -1.87
CA ARG A 51 -18.32 5.31 -2.00
C ARG A 51 -18.09 5.96 -0.65
N VAL A 52 -16.96 5.64 -0.03
CA VAL A 52 -16.61 6.19 1.27
C VAL A 52 -15.98 7.56 1.05
N GLU A 53 -16.77 8.58 1.27
CA GLU A 53 -16.25 9.94 1.47
C GLU A 53 -15.97 10.09 2.97
N ALA A 54 -14.72 9.94 3.38
CA ALA A 54 -14.32 10.38 4.70
C ALA A 54 -14.42 11.92 4.72
N ARG A 55 -15.01 12.48 5.76
CA ARG A 55 -15.10 13.94 5.93
C ARG A 55 -13.73 14.64 5.85
N ALA A 56 -12.69 13.87 6.09
CA ALA A 56 -11.32 14.31 6.25
C ALA A 56 -10.42 14.11 5.01
N LEU A 57 -10.81 13.31 4.03
CA LEU A 57 -9.99 13.00 2.86
C LEU A 57 -10.74 13.36 1.57
N GLN A 58 -10.33 14.42 0.91
CA GLN A 58 -10.76 14.70 -0.45
C GLN A 58 -9.96 13.84 -1.43
N ILE A 59 -10.37 12.59 -1.61
CA ILE A 59 -9.83 11.71 -2.63
C ILE A 59 -10.53 12.04 -3.95
N ALA A 60 -9.74 12.28 -5.01
CA ALA A 60 -10.28 12.63 -6.31
C ALA A 60 -11.23 11.55 -6.87
N ASN A 61 -10.94 10.29 -6.57
CA ASN A 61 -11.77 9.13 -6.91
C ASN A 61 -11.95 8.24 -5.66
N PRO A 62 -12.98 8.47 -4.84
CA PRO A 62 -13.17 7.76 -3.57
C PRO A 62 -13.27 6.24 -3.80
N PRO A 63 -12.59 5.43 -2.97
CA PRO A 63 -12.63 3.99 -3.09
C PRO A 63 -14.02 3.44 -2.82
N VAL A 64 -14.31 2.27 -3.39
CA VAL A 64 -15.56 1.55 -3.17
C VAL A 64 -15.39 0.62 -1.97
N ALA A 65 -16.22 0.79 -0.94
CA ALA A 65 -16.30 -0.12 0.20
C ALA A 65 -17.43 -1.13 0.00
N VAL A 66 -17.20 -2.35 0.40
CA VAL A 66 -18.14 -3.46 0.35
C VAL A 66 -18.13 -4.24 1.66
N SER A 67 -19.32 -4.53 2.21
CA SER A 67 -19.43 -5.48 3.32
C SER A 67 -19.38 -6.90 2.76
N VAL A 68 -18.40 -7.67 3.21
CA VAL A 68 -18.24 -9.07 2.81
C VAL A 68 -19.05 -10.02 3.70
N GLY A 69 -19.36 -9.58 4.93
CA GLY A 69 -20.18 -10.32 5.90
C GLY A 69 -19.41 -10.70 7.16
N THR A 70 -19.89 -11.72 7.83
CA THR A 70 -19.37 -12.16 9.13
C THR A 70 -18.75 -13.54 9.02
N ARG A 71 -17.69 -13.81 9.77
CA ARG A 71 -17.00 -15.11 9.84
C ARG A 71 -16.74 -15.49 11.30
N GLU A 72 -16.89 -16.78 11.59
CA GLU A 72 -16.46 -17.35 12.86
C GLU A 72 -15.02 -17.83 12.72
N ILE A 73 -14.14 -17.34 13.59
CA ILE A 73 -12.70 -17.61 13.55
C ILE A 73 -12.25 -18.16 14.90
N ARG A 74 -11.51 -19.25 14.87
CA ARG A 74 -10.96 -19.85 16.08
C ARG A 74 -9.51 -19.42 16.29
N ILE A 75 -9.26 -18.68 17.37
CA ILE A 75 -7.94 -18.22 17.76
C ILE A 75 -7.60 -18.81 19.12
N ASP A 76 -6.54 -19.59 19.20
CA ASP A 76 -6.09 -20.25 20.45
C ASP A 76 -7.23 -21.01 21.19
N GLY A 77 -8.07 -21.70 20.42
CA GLY A 77 -9.20 -22.48 20.95
C GLY A 77 -10.48 -21.69 21.25
N VAL A 78 -10.43 -20.36 21.23
CA VAL A 78 -11.59 -19.48 21.44
C VAL A 78 -12.22 -19.10 20.10
N MET A 79 -13.55 -19.11 20.02
CA MET A 79 -14.29 -18.67 18.84
C MET A 79 -14.58 -17.18 18.93
N TYR A 80 -14.27 -16.46 17.86
CA TYR A 80 -14.52 -15.03 17.70
C TYR A 80 -15.38 -14.79 16.46
N THR A 81 -16.29 -13.84 16.58
CA THR A 81 -17.11 -13.36 15.46
C THR A 81 -16.41 -12.17 14.84
N ALA A 82 -15.94 -12.31 13.61
CA ALA A 82 -15.26 -11.26 12.86
C ALA A 82 -16.15 -10.68 11.78
N GLN A 83 -16.15 -9.35 11.63
CA GLN A 83 -16.78 -8.65 10.51
C GLN A 83 -15.75 -8.42 9.41
N LEU A 84 -16.11 -8.72 8.16
CA LEU A 84 -15.25 -8.53 7.00
C LEU A 84 -15.78 -7.44 6.09
N PHE A 85 -14.84 -6.62 5.63
CA PHE A 85 -15.07 -5.55 4.67
C PHE A 85 -13.98 -5.58 3.60
N GLY A 86 -14.34 -5.16 2.39
CA GLY A 86 -13.38 -4.89 1.32
C GLY A 86 -13.39 -3.42 0.96
N ARG A 87 -12.24 -2.87 0.59
CA ARG A 87 -12.13 -1.55 -0.01
C ARG A 87 -11.30 -1.64 -1.27
N ILE A 88 -11.80 -1.06 -2.36
CA ILE A 88 -11.25 -1.18 -3.70
C ILE A 88 -10.83 0.21 -4.13
N PHE A 89 -9.54 0.37 -4.44
CA PHE A 89 -8.94 1.61 -4.90
C PHE A 89 -8.77 1.59 -6.42
N ASP A 90 -8.92 2.73 -7.08
CA ASP A 90 -8.81 2.87 -8.54
C ASP A 90 -7.42 2.56 -9.10
N PHE A 91 -6.39 2.67 -8.27
CA PHE A 91 -5.00 2.38 -8.62
C PHE A 91 -4.60 0.89 -8.50
N GLY A 92 -5.55 -0.04 -8.50
CA GLY A 92 -5.27 -1.48 -8.58
C GLY A 92 -5.24 -2.21 -7.24
N VAL A 93 -5.29 -1.51 -6.11
CA VAL A 93 -5.20 -2.10 -4.77
C VAL A 93 -6.57 -2.46 -4.21
N VAL A 94 -6.63 -3.63 -3.58
CA VAL A 94 -7.74 -4.08 -2.73
C VAL A 94 -7.25 -4.22 -1.30
N SER A 95 -7.94 -3.59 -0.37
CA SER A 95 -7.81 -3.80 1.07
C SER A 95 -8.92 -4.71 1.57
N LEU A 96 -8.57 -5.77 2.27
CA LEU A 96 -9.49 -6.59 3.05
C LEU A 96 -9.30 -6.28 4.52
N ARG A 97 -10.38 -5.88 5.20
CA ARG A 97 -10.38 -5.55 6.62
C ARG A 97 -11.20 -6.56 7.40
N LEU A 98 -10.58 -7.14 8.41
CA LEU A 98 -11.22 -8.05 9.35
C LEU A 98 -11.23 -7.40 10.73
N GLU A 99 -12.41 -7.25 11.33
CA GLU A 99 -12.61 -6.60 12.62
C GLU A 99 -13.18 -7.60 13.62
N ILE A 100 -12.46 -7.80 14.73
CA ILE A 100 -12.93 -8.53 15.91
C ILE A 100 -13.13 -7.51 17.02
N ALA A 101 -14.38 -7.22 17.34
CA ALA A 101 -14.76 -6.30 18.40
C ALA A 101 -15.18 -7.06 19.65
N GLU A 102 -14.68 -6.64 20.81
CA GLU A 102 -15.16 -7.12 22.09
C GLU A 102 -16.34 -6.27 22.53
N PRO A 103 -17.52 -6.88 22.75
CA PRO A 103 -18.74 -6.13 23.08
C PRO A 103 -18.69 -5.50 24.46
N ASP A 104 -17.99 -6.15 25.40
CA ASP A 104 -17.91 -5.75 26.79
C ASP A 104 -16.53 -5.19 27.15
N ALA A 105 -16.49 -4.32 28.18
CA ALA A 105 -15.23 -3.82 28.69
C ALA A 105 -14.46 -4.94 29.42
N MET A 106 -13.23 -5.17 28.97
CA MET A 106 -12.31 -6.15 29.55
C MET A 106 -11.12 -5.50 30.27
N ALA A 107 -10.37 -6.27 31.04
CA ALA A 107 -9.11 -5.80 31.59
C ALA A 107 -8.11 -5.47 30.47
N TRP A 108 -7.32 -4.42 30.65
CA TRP A 108 -6.28 -4.05 29.67
C TRP A 108 -5.31 -5.21 29.38
N SER A 109 -4.90 -5.93 30.43
CA SER A 109 -4.05 -7.11 30.29
C SER A 109 -4.67 -8.20 29.40
N ALA A 110 -5.98 -8.42 29.52
CA ALA A 110 -6.72 -9.38 28.69
C ALA A 110 -6.80 -8.95 27.23
N PHE A 111 -6.97 -7.63 26.97
CA PHE A 111 -6.95 -7.07 25.63
C PHE A 111 -5.59 -7.23 24.97
N VAL A 112 -4.52 -6.91 25.70
CA VAL A 112 -3.13 -7.10 25.20
C VAL A 112 -2.86 -8.57 24.86
N GLU A 113 -3.28 -9.49 25.71
CA GLU A 113 -3.09 -10.92 25.45
C GLU A 113 -3.92 -11.41 24.25
N PHE A 114 -5.15 -10.92 24.09
CA PHE A 114 -5.96 -11.16 22.89
C PHE A 114 -5.27 -10.64 21.63
N ALA A 115 -4.82 -9.40 21.63
CA ALA A 115 -4.11 -8.79 20.52
C ALA A 115 -2.87 -9.58 20.12
N ARG A 116 -2.06 -9.98 21.10
CA ARG A 116 -0.87 -10.81 20.91
C ARG A 116 -1.18 -12.17 20.28
N LYS A 117 -2.24 -12.83 20.75
CA LYS A 117 -2.68 -14.12 20.17
C LYS A 117 -3.17 -13.96 18.74
N LEU A 118 -3.84 -12.86 18.44
CA LEU A 118 -4.30 -12.54 17.09
C LEU A 118 -3.13 -12.38 16.12
N GLU A 119 -2.11 -11.60 16.49
CA GLU A 119 -0.95 -11.34 15.64
C GLU A 119 -0.14 -12.60 15.30
N VAL A 120 0.02 -13.52 16.23
CA VAL A 120 0.74 -14.79 15.98
C VAL A 120 -0.14 -15.84 15.31
N SER A 121 -1.44 -15.61 15.19
CA SER A 121 -2.40 -16.59 14.68
C SER A 121 -2.36 -16.66 13.15
N ARG A 122 -2.19 -17.87 12.62
CA ARG A 122 -2.36 -18.14 11.20
C ARG A 122 -3.82 -18.42 10.80
N ALA A 123 -4.76 -18.32 11.74
CA ALA A 123 -6.17 -18.62 11.47
C ALA A 123 -6.83 -17.62 10.51
N LEU A 124 -6.27 -16.42 10.37
CA LEU A 124 -6.76 -15.37 9.49
C LEU A 124 -6.38 -15.59 8.01
N GLU A 125 -5.24 -16.22 7.73
CA GLU A 125 -4.71 -16.41 6.38
C GLU A 125 -5.69 -17.08 5.41
N PRO A 126 -6.31 -18.24 5.76
CA PRO A 126 -7.24 -18.87 4.84
C PRO A 126 -8.51 -18.06 4.61
N VAL A 127 -8.92 -17.24 5.60
CA VAL A 127 -10.07 -16.36 5.47
C VAL A 127 -9.77 -15.26 4.47
N PHE A 128 -8.65 -14.56 4.63
CA PHE A 128 -8.24 -13.51 3.70
C PHE A 128 -8.00 -14.04 2.29
N ALA A 129 -7.33 -15.19 2.15
CA ALA A 129 -7.09 -15.79 0.84
C ALA A 129 -8.40 -16.15 0.12
N HIS A 130 -9.38 -16.73 0.82
CA HIS A 130 -10.68 -17.07 0.26
C HIS A 130 -11.45 -15.82 -0.19
N GLU A 131 -11.50 -14.79 0.66
CA GLU A 131 -12.27 -13.58 0.35
C GLU A 131 -11.60 -12.74 -0.74
N LEU A 132 -10.27 -12.73 -0.79
CA LEU A 132 -9.54 -12.09 -1.89
C LEU A 132 -9.89 -12.72 -3.22
N GLU A 133 -9.86 -14.06 -3.31
CA GLU A 133 -10.16 -14.74 -4.56
C GLU A 133 -11.62 -14.55 -4.99
N ALA A 134 -12.55 -14.67 -4.04
CA ALA A 134 -13.97 -14.42 -4.31
C ALA A 134 -14.24 -12.97 -4.79
N LEU A 135 -13.55 -11.98 -4.19
CA LEU A 135 -13.69 -10.59 -4.61
C LEU A 135 -13.06 -10.36 -5.98
N ARG A 136 -11.86 -10.91 -6.24
CA ARG A 136 -11.17 -10.81 -7.53
C ARG A 136 -12.02 -11.38 -8.67
N GLU A 137 -12.62 -12.57 -8.50
CA GLU A 137 -13.49 -13.17 -9.49
C GLU A 137 -14.70 -12.26 -9.82
N ARG A 138 -15.32 -11.67 -8.79
CA ARG A 138 -16.49 -10.80 -8.96
C ARG A 138 -16.18 -9.51 -9.69
N ILE A 139 -15.03 -8.88 -9.43
CA ILE A 139 -14.66 -7.59 -10.03
C ILE A 139 -13.74 -7.72 -11.24
N ALA A 140 -13.36 -8.93 -11.65
CA ALA A 140 -12.44 -9.17 -12.76
C ALA A 140 -12.74 -8.38 -14.05
N PRO A 141 -14.02 -8.18 -14.47
CA PRO A 141 -14.33 -7.39 -15.66
C PRO A 141 -13.98 -5.89 -15.54
N ALA A 142 -13.83 -5.39 -14.32
CA ALA A 142 -13.51 -4.00 -14.02
C ALA A 142 -12.01 -3.75 -13.81
N VAL A 143 -11.17 -4.80 -13.83
CA VAL A 143 -9.73 -4.71 -13.55
C VAL A 143 -8.94 -4.67 -14.86
N GLU A 144 -8.18 -3.61 -15.04
CA GLU A 144 -7.27 -3.48 -16.18
C GLU A 144 -5.96 -4.21 -15.92
N ARG A 145 -5.47 -5.00 -16.90
CA ARG A 145 -4.23 -5.80 -16.80
C ARG A 145 -4.19 -6.61 -15.51
N ALA A 146 -5.27 -7.35 -15.25
CA ALA A 146 -5.44 -8.14 -14.05
C ALA A 146 -4.23 -9.06 -13.78
N GLY A 147 -3.75 -9.05 -12.56
CA GLY A 147 -2.65 -9.87 -12.07
C GLY A 147 -2.54 -9.70 -10.56
N LEU A 148 -2.01 -10.70 -9.85
CA LEU A 148 -1.73 -10.57 -8.42
C LEU A 148 -0.24 -10.30 -8.26
N ALA A 149 0.09 -9.15 -7.67
CA ALA A 149 1.48 -8.85 -7.34
C ALA A 149 2.02 -9.82 -6.28
N PRO A 150 3.32 -10.18 -6.34
CA PRO A 150 3.93 -11.07 -5.34
C PRO A 150 4.11 -10.39 -3.98
N VAL A 151 3.99 -9.06 -3.93
CA VAL A 151 4.12 -8.25 -2.72
C VAL A 151 2.73 -7.93 -2.19
N HIS A 152 2.55 -8.04 -0.90
CA HIS A 152 1.35 -7.61 -0.17
C HIS A 152 1.76 -6.88 1.10
N GLU A 153 0.84 -6.12 1.68
CA GLU A 153 1.02 -5.45 2.97
C GLU A 153 0.03 -5.98 4.00
N GLU A 154 0.45 -5.94 5.23
CA GLU A 154 -0.33 -6.29 6.40
C GLU A 154 -0.24 -5.18 7.42
N TYR A 155 -1.34 -4.86 8.05
CA TYR A 155 -1.37 -3.85 9.11
C TYR A 155 -2.46 -4.19 10.11
N THR A 156 -2.20 -3.97 11.41
CA THR A 156 -3.22 -4.19 12.45
C THR A 156 -3.44 -2.89 13.24
N VAL A 157 -4.70 -2.51 13.42
CA VAL A 157 -5.09 -1.39 14.27
C VAL A 157 -5.78 -1.93 15.51
N PHE A 158 -5.22 -1.64 16.68
CA PHE A 158 -5.83 -1.87 17.98
C PHE A 158 -6.63 -0.62 18.36
N ARG A 159 -7.94 -0.68 18.15
CA ARG A 159 -8.85 0.43 18.46
C ARG A 159 -9.39 0.31 19.86
N ILE A 160 -9.30 1.37 20.64
CA ILE A 160 -9.91 1.51 21.96
C ILE A 160 -10.98 2.60 21.89
N ALA A 161 -12.25 2.19 22.01
CA ALA A 161 -13.38 3.10 22.01
C ALA A 161 -13.74 3.61 23.42
N GLN A 162 -13.34 2.89 24.46
CA GLN A 162 -13.54 3.30 25.84
C GLN A 162 -12.36 2.88 26.69
N LEU A 163 -11.85 3.83 27.46
CA LEU A 163 -10.84 3.64 28.48
C LEU A 163 -11.42 4.05 29.83
N GLY A 164 -11.35 3.20 30.81
CA GLY A 164 -11.89 3.48 32.14
C GLY A 164 -11.11 2.78 33.24
N LEU A 165 -11.33 3.20 34.47
CA LEU A 165 -10.86 2.51 35.66
C LEU A 165 -11.98 1.69 36.29
N ARG A 166 -11.62 0.75 37.14
CA ARG A 166 -12.59 -0.11 37.84
C ARG A 166 -13.57 0.65 38.72
N ASP A 167 -13.17 1.82 39.21
CA ASP A 167 -14.01 2.72 40.00
C ASP A 167 -14.98 3.58 39.16
N GLY A 168 -14.95 3.42 37.82
CA GLY A 168 -15.78 4.16 36.89
C GLY A 168 -15.22 5.50 36.45
N SER A 169 -14.04 5.90 36.91
CA SER A 169 -13.37 7.10 36.44
C SER A 169 -12.69 6.86 35.08
N THR A 170 -12.50 7.94 34.32
CA THR A 170 -11.78 7.91 33.02
C THR A 170 -10.38 8.43 33.21
N PRO A 171 -9.33 7.64 33.01
CA PRO A 171 -7.96 8.10 33.06
C PRO A 171 -7.64 8.97 31.84
N ASP A 172 -6.58 9.78 31.95
CA ASP A 172 -5.97 10.47 30.81
C ASP A 172 -5.48 9.44 29.78
N ALA A 173 -5.68 9.72 28.48
CA ALA A 173 -5.21 8.87 27.39
C ALA A 173 -3.69 8.57 27.48
N ASN A 174 -2.90 9.52 28.00
CA ASN A 174 -1.48 9.34 28.23
C ASN A 174 -1.13 8.28 29.32
N ALA A 175 -2.11 7.84 30.11
CA ALA A 175 -1.89 6.75 31.06
C ALA A 175 -1.47 5.46 30.34
N VAL A 176 -1.98 5.21 29.14
CA VAL A 176 -1.63 4.06 28.31
C VAL A 176 -0.16 4.13 27.86
N LEU A 177 0.39 5.33 27.65
CA LEU A 177 1.79 5.50 27.22
C LEU A 177 2.81 5.11 28.27
N THR A 178 2.42 5.13 29.54
CA THR A 178 3.29 4.77 30.68
C THR A 178 3.11 3.31 31.11
N ASP A 179 2.15 2.62 30.51
CA ASP A 179 1.89 1.22 30.82
C ASP A 179 2.91 0.30 30.12
N GLU A 180 3.53 -0.59 30.90
CA GLU A 180 4.56 -1.50 30.39
C GLU A 180 4.04 -2.50 29.35
N ARG A 181 2.71 -2.69 29.26
CA ARG A 181 2.05 -3.58 28.30
C ARG A 181 1.86 -2.95 26.93
N LEU A 182 2.12 -1.65 26.78
CA LEU A 182 2.05 -0.98 25.47
C LEU A 182 3.06 -1.57 24.46
N ALA A 183 4.28 -1.81 24.91
CA ALA A 183 5.30 -2.41 24.04
C ALA A 183 4.97 -3.86 23.65
N PRO A 184 4.53 -4.75 24.55
CA PRO A 184 3.96 -6.06 24.18
C PRO A 184 2.82 -5.97 23.17
N LEU A 185 1.92 -4.98 23.28
CA LEU A 185 0.82 -4.79 22.34
C LEU A 185 1.31 -4.41 20.96
N LEU A 186 2.22 -3.44 20.86
CA LEU A 186 2.62 -2.84 19.59
C LEU A 186 3.78 -3.54 18.89
N LEU A 187 4.62 -4.27 19.62
CA LEU A 187 5.80 -4.94 19.07
C LEU A 187 5.76 -6.46 19.22
N ASN A 188 4.70 -6.99 19.83
CA ASN A 188 4.61 -8.41 20.24
C ASN A 188 5.87 -8.91 21.01
N GLU A 189 6.55 -8.01 21.74
CA GLU A 189 7.80 -8.26 22.45
C GLU A 189 7.51 -8.50 23.94
N GLN A 190 7.97 -9.61 24.46
CA GLN A 190 7.73 -9.98 25.88
C GLN A 190 8.83 -9.50 26.83
N ARG A 191 9.98 -9.09 26.28
CA ARG A 191 11.10 -8.60 27.08
C ARG A 191 10.93 -7.09 27.31
N SER A 192 11.29 -6.63 28.52
CA SER A 192 11.34 -5.20 28.82
C SER A 192 12.26 -4.47 27.86
N LEU A 193 11.76 -3.42 27.24
CA LEU A 193 12.53 -2.58 26.33
C LEU A 193 13.47 -1.65 27.11
N ALA A 194 14.60 -1.31 26.49
CA ALA A 194 15.42 -0.22 26.97
C ALA A 194 14.66 1.12 26.81
N ALA A 195 14.93 2.10 27.70
CA ALA A 195 14.27 3.40 27.64
C ALA A 195 14.43 4.11 26.29
N THR A 196 15.54 3.92 25.59
CA THR A 196 15.76 4.44 24.24
C THR A 196 14.82 3.81 23.21
N ALA A 197 14.67 2.48 23.25
CA ALA A 197 13.76 1.77 22.35
C ALA A 197 12.28 2.13 22.61
N LEU A 198 11.91 2.33 23.86
CA LEU A 198 10.59 2.84 24.20
C LEU A 198 10.39 4.28 23.69
N GLY A 199 11.42 5.13 23.79
CA GLY A 199 11.39 6.47 23.23
C GLY A 199 11.20 6.47 21.72
N ASP A 200 11.86 5.56 21.00
CA ASP A 200 11.73 5.38 19.55
C ASP A 200 10.32 4.87 19.18
N LEU A 201 9.78 3.92 19.94
CA LEU A 201 8.40 3.43 19.78
C LEU A 201 7.38 4.57 19.88
N LEU A 202 7.57 5.47 20.84
CA LEU A 202 6.67 6.59 21.10
C LEU A 202 6.98 7.83 20.22
N HIS A 203 7.90 7.73 19.28
CA HIS A 203 8.24 8.85 18.39
C HIS A 203 7.05 9.30 17.53
N HIS A 204 6.30 8.35 16.98
CA HIS A 204 5.11 8.59 16.17
C HIS A 204 3.82 8.50 17.02
N ARG A 205 3.73 9.33 18.04
CA ARG A 205 2.52 9.51 18.85
C ARG A 205 1.85 10.83 18.53
N LEU A 206 0.54 10.80 18.36
CA LEU A 206 -0.27 11.98 18.04
C LEU A 206 -1.52 12.00 18.93
N SER A 207 -1.98 13.19 19.24
CA SER A 207 -3.18 13.45 20.00
C SER A 207 -3.72 14.81 19.58
N TYR A 208 -5.02 14.96 19.51
CA TYR A 208 -5.72 16.20 19.22
C TYR A 208 -6.50 16.69 20.43
N TYR A 209 -7.25 15.79 21.07
CA TYR A 209 -7.95 16.02 22.33
C TYR A 209 -7.18 15.44 23.51
N ALA A 210 -7.68 15.67 24.73
CA ALA A 210 -7.07 15.12 25.94
C ALA A 210 -7.37 13.62 26.13
N ASP A 211 -8.38 13.12 25.46
CA ASP A 211 -8.92 11.77 25.57
C ASP A 211 -8.70 10.91 24.32
N ASP A 212 -8.02 11.44 23.31
CA ASP A 212 -7.58 10.67 22.14
C ASP A 212 -6.07 10.39 22.15
N LEU A 213 -5.67 9.33 21.47
CA LEU A 213 -4.27 8.98 21.31
C LEU A 213 -4.10 8.06 20.10
N VAL A 214 -3.12 8.38 19.25
CA VAL A 214 -2.65 7.51 18.18
C VAL A 214 -1.16 7.22 18.37
N VAL A 215 -0.79 5.95 18.40
CA VAL A 215 0.61 5.50 18.38
C VAL A 215 0.80 4.61 17.18
N LEU A 216 1.75 4.98 16.31
CA LEU A 216 2.01 4.28 15.06
C LEU A 216 3.31 3.48 15.15
N THR A 217 3.27 2.25 14.65
CA THR A 217 4.46 1.43 14.37
C THR A 217 4.46 0.97 12.91
N TRP A 218 5.51 0.27 12.50
CA TRP A 218 5.62 -0.23 11.14
C TRP A 218 4.53 -1.25 10.77
N GLU A 219 4.11 -2.09 11.70
CA GLU A 219 3.20 -3.23 11.45
C GLU A 219 1.82 -3.01 12.06
N ASN A 220 1.70 -2.06 13.01
CA ASN A 220 0.43 -1.84 13.71
C ASN A 220 0.28 -0.42 14.27
N ALA A 221 -0.91 -0.13 14.76
CA ALA A 221 -1.21 1.12 15.49
C ALA A 221 -2.11 0.84 16.68
N LEU A 222 -1.95 1.66 17.72
CA LEU A 222 -2.94 1.86 18.76
C LEU A 222 -3.71 3.14 18.45
N VAL A 223 -5.03 3.05 18.37
CA VAL A 223 -5.95 4.18 18.18
C VAL A 223 -6.92 4.22 19.34
N LEU A 224 -6.76 5.18 20.24
CA LEU A 224 -7.72 5.47 21.28
C LEU A 224 -8.57 6.65 20.80
N GLU A 225 -9.82 6.37 20.48
CA GLU A 225 -10.79 7.33 19.96
C GLU A 225 -12.16 7.06 20.63
N PRO A 226 -12.55 7.93 21.60
CA PRO A 226 -13.82 7.74 22.33
C PRO A 226 -15.06 7.92 21.47
N SER A 227 -14.95 8.64 20.34
CA SER A 227 -16.05 8.76 19.39
C SER A 227 -16.28 7.44 18.67
N SER A 228 -17.45 6.84 18.88
CA SER A 228 -17.76 5.52 18.32
C SER A 228 -17.95 5.53 16.80
N ASP A 229 -18.30 6.68 16.24
CA ASP A 229 -18.68 6.83 14.83
C ASP A 229 -17.53 7.38 13.97
N ASP A 230 -16.48 7.91 14.63
CA ASP A 230 -15.31 8.42 13.93
C ASP A 230 -14.31 7.30 13.65
N ARG A 231 -14.01 7.07 12.37
CA ARG A 231 -13.04 6.09 11.87
C ARG A 231 -12.06 6.71 10.88
N ASP A 232 -11.92 8.01 10.94
CA ASP A 232 -11.10 8.75 9.99
C ASP A 232 -9.60 8.39 10.13
N VAL A 233 -9.12 8.12 11.36
CA VAL A 233 -7.74 7.69 11.60
C VAL A 233 -7.48 6.33 10.96
N GLU A 234 -8.35 5.34 11.19
CA GLU A 234 -8.21 4.00 10.59
C GLU A 234 -8.26 4.07 9.07
N TYR A 235 -9.12 4.93 8.52
CA TYR A 235 -9.22 5.12 7.08
C TYR A 235 -7.94 5.71 6.49
N ILE A 236 -7.34 6.70 7.16
CA ILE A 236 -6.05 7.29 6.76
C ILE A 236 -4.93 6.27 6.80
N LEU A 237 -4.88 5.43 7.83
CA LEU A 237 -3.88 4.38 7.94
C LEU A 237 -4.06 3.32 6.86
N GLU A 238 -5.31 2.93 6.57
CA GLU A 238 -5.62 2.01 5.47
C GLU A 238 -5.16 2.60 4.12
N PHE A 239 -5.43 3.87 3.87
CA PHE A 239 -5.01 4.55 2.65
C PHE A 239 -3.48 4.67 2.54
N ALA A 240 -2.80 5.01 3.64
CA ALA A 240 -1.33 5.09 3.67
C ALA A 240 -0.66 3.73 3.38
N ASN A 241 -1.22 2.64 3.90
CA ASN A 241 -0.74 1.28 3.61
C ASN A 241 -1.02 0.85 2.16
N ALA A 242 -2.19 1.20 1.61
CA ALA A 242 -2.48 0.96 0.20
C ALA A 242 -1.47 1.64 -0.72
N GLN A 243 -1.06 2.88 -0.38
CA GLN A 243 -0.02 3.59 -1.12
C GLN A 243 1.39 3.02 -0.91
N LEU A 244 1.70 2.55 0.31
CA LEU A 244 2.96 1.85 0.55
C LEU A 244 3.07 0.62 -0.35
N LEU A 245 1.99 -0.19 -0.42
CA LEU A 245 1.95 -1.35 -1.30
C LEU A 245 2.23 -0.95 -2.75
N GLU A 246 1.57 0.07 -3.24
CA GLU A 246 1.75 0.60 -4.60
C GLU A 246 3.23 0.92 -4.89
N LEU A 247 3.86 1.70 -4.00
CA LEU A 247 5.29 2.03 -4.13
C LEU A 247 6.18 0.78 -4.14
N ARG A 248 5.89 -0.20 -3.31
CA ARG A 248 6.66 -1.46 -3.24
C ARG A 248 6.46 -2.32 -4.49
N VAL A 249 5.26 -2.35 -5.03
CA VAL A 249 4.98 -3.06 -6.29
C VAL A 249 5.74 -2.43 -7.45
N TYR A 250 5.73 -1.09 -7.56
CA TYR A 250 6.50 -0.41 -8.62
C TYR A 250 8.00 -0.62 -8.49
N ASP A 251 8.51 -0.55 -7.28
CA ASP A 251 9.92 -0.83 -7.02
C ASP A 251 10.29 -2.24 -7.46
N ALA A 252 9.47 -3.25 -7.12
CA ALA A 252 9.66 -4.65 -7.51
C ALA A 252 9.54 -4.85 -9.03
N VAL A 253 8.58 -4.20 -9.69
CA VAL A 253 8.43 -4.25 -11.16
C VAL A 253 9.68 -3.70 -11.84
N LEU A 254 10.19 -2.56 -11.39
CA LEU A 254 11.41 -1.97 -11.94
C LEU A 254 12.64 -2.84 -11.68
N ASP A 255 12.76 -3.46 -10.51
CA ASP A 255 13.84 -4.41 -10.20
C ASP A 255 13.82 -5.64 -11.11
N ALA A 256 12.65 -6.12 -11.49
CA ALA A 256 12.52 -7.23 -12.43
C ALA A 256 12.83 -6.82 -13.88
N GLU A 257 12.47 -5.59 -14.28
CA GLU A 257 12.64 -5.11 -15.65
C GLU A 257 14.08 -4.66 -15.96
N LEU A 258 14.81 -4.08 -15.00
CA LEU A 258 16.16 -3.57 -15.23
C LEU A 258 17.14 -4.63 -15.75
N PRO A 259 17.27 -5.84 -15.18
CA PRO A 259 18.12 -6.89 -15.69
C PRO A 259 17.74 -7.32 -17.12
N VAL A 260 16.44 -7.48 -17.38
CA VAL A 260 15.91 -7.85 -18.71
C VAL A 260 16.28 -6.80 -19.76
N MET A 261 16.18 -5.51 -19.38
CA MET A 261 16.60 -4.41 -20.23
C MET A 261 18.11 -4.49 -20.55
N TYR A 262 18.96 -4.71 -19.57
CA TYR A 262 20.41 -4.83 -19.77
C TYR A 262 20.78 -6.01 -20.67
N ASP A 263 20.13 -7.16 -20.48
CA ASP A 263 20.34 -8.34 -21.33
C ASP A 263 19.93 -8.07 -22.77
N GLN A 264 18.77 -7.43 -23.00
CA GLN A 264 18.30 -7.05 -24.33
C GLN A 264 19.23 -6.05 -25.01
N VAL A 265 19.76 -5.07 -24.28
CA VAL A 265 20.74 -4.10 -24.79
C VAL A 265 22.03 -4.83 -25.19
N SER A 266 22.53 -5.72 -24.32
CA SER A 266 23.72 -6.51 -24.57
C SER A 266 23.56 -7.41 -25.82
N GLU A 267 22.45 -8.15 -25.89
CA GLU A 267 22.14 -8.97 -27.08
C GLU A 267 22.06 -8.12 -28.35
N ALA A 268 21.37 -6.98 -28.30
CA ALA A 268 21.24 -6.10 -29.44
C ALA A 268 22.61 -5.57 -29.91
N ARG A 269 23.55 -5.34 -29.02
CA ARG A 269 24.94 -4.92 -29.36
C ARG A 269 25.71 -6.07 -30.02
N HIS A 270 25.52 -7.32 -29.64
CA HIS A 270 26.26 -8.46 -30.14
C HIS A 270 25.68 -9.04 -31.46
N ARG A 271 24.37 -8.87 -31.71
CA ARG A 271 23.74 -9.37 -32.94
C ARG A 271 24.20 -8.55 -34.17
N ARG A 272 24.81 -9.23 -35.16
CA ARG A 272 25.06 -8.67 -36.48
C ARG A 272 23.77 -8.68 -37.30
N HIS A 273 23.04 -7.58 -37.31
CA HIS A 273 21.82 -7.43 -38.13
C HIS A 273 22.16 -6.74 -39.45
N PRO A 274 21.63 -7.19 -40.60
CA PRO A 274 21.87 -6.53 -41.90
C PRO A 274 21.32 -5.09 -41.95
N LEU A 275 20.36 -4.74 -41.10
CA LEU A 275 19.84 -3.38 -40.96
C LEU A 275 20.02 -2.92 -39.50
N PRO A 276 21.06 -2.12 -39.21
CA PRO A 276 21.37 -1.68 -37.85
C PRO A 276 20.22 -0.92 -37.19
N THR A 277 19.38 -0.22 -37.96
CA THR A 277 18.22 0.53 -37.45
C THR A 277 17.14 -0.31 -36.82
N ARG A 278 16.96 -1.58 -37.23
CA ARG A 278 15.96 -2.49 -36.62
C ARG A 278 16.44 -3.18 -35.36
N ARG A 279 17.74 -3.10 -35.07
CA ARG A 279 18.40 -3.77 -33.96
C ARG A 279 17.84 -3.36 -32.61
N PHE A 280 17.60 -2.06 -32.42
CA PHE A 280 17.17 -1.46 -31.16
C PHE A 280 15.68 -1.12 -31.11
N GLN A 281 14.95 -1.17 -32.22
CA GLN A 281 13.54 -0.73 -32.27
C GLN A 281 12.64 -1.47 -31.28
N GLY A 282 12.79 -2.80 -31.16
CA GLY A 282 11.96 -3.59 -30.25
C GLY A 282 12.28 -3.31 -28.77
N VAL A 283 13.54 -3.00 -28.45
CA VAL A 283 13.95 -2.62 -27.10
C VAL A 283 13.42 -1.23 -26.77
N LEU A 284 13.62 -0.28 -27.70
CA LEU A 284 13.15 1.10 -27.54
C LEU A 284 11.63 1.19 -27.33
N SER A 285 10.84 0.46 -28.15
CA SER A 285 9.38 0.46 -28.02
C SER A 285 8.93 -0.09 -26.66
N ARG A 286 9.54 -1.18 -26.20
CA ARG A 286 9.22 -1.75 -24.86
C ARG A 286 9.58 -0.80 -23.73
N LEU A 287 10.78 -0.18 -23.78
CA LEU A 287 11.21 0.78 -22.76
C LEU A 287 10.29 2.00 -22.71
N GLN A 288 9.87 2.54 -23.87
CA GLN A 288 8.91 3.64 -23.90
C GLN A 288 7.60 3.30 -23.21
N THR A 289 7.02 2.13 -23.50
CA THR A 289 5.77 1.69 -22.88
C THR A 289 5.94 1.54 -21.36
N ARG A 290 7.03 0.91 -20.92
CA ARG A 290 7.29 0.71 -19.47
C ARG A 290 7.52 2.02 -18.71
N VAL A 291 8.29 2.94 -19.29
CA VAL A 291 8.48 4.27 -18.69
C VAL A 291 7.15 5.02 -18.58
N ALA A 292 6.33 4.99 -19.64
CA ALA A 292 5.02 5.63 -19.63
C ALA A 292 4.10 5.00 -18.55
N ASP A 293 4.03 3.67 -18.49
CA ASP A 293 3.23 2.95 -17.49
C ASP A 293 3.63 3.36 -16.06
N VAL A 294 4.93 3.37 -15.74
CA VAL A 294 5.38 3.70 -14.36
C VAL A 294 5.21 5.19 -14.03
N ILE A 295 5.40 6.10 -15.00
CA ILE A 295 5.14 7.52 -14.78
C ILE A 295 3.65 7.76 -14.50
N GLU A 296 2.77 7.18 -15.32
CA GLU A 296 1.32 7.31 -15.15
C GLU A 296 0.87 6.76 -13.78
N MET A 297 1.41 5.61 -13.39
CA MET A 297 1.17 5.00 -12.08
C MET A 297 1.59 5.92 -10.93
N THR A 298 2.81 6.46 -10.98
CA THR A 298 3.34 7.36 -9.95
C THR A 298 2.49 8.64 -9.83
N GLU A 299 2.07 9.21 -10.95
CA GLU A 299 1.20 10.39 -10.99
C GLU A 299 -0.20 10.09 -10.42
N ARG A 300 -0.76 8.91 -10.66
CA ARG A 300 -2.04 8.51 -10.06
C ARG A 300 -1.96 8.42 -8.55
N ALA A 301 -0.92 7.77 -8.00
CA ALA A 301 -0.71 7.68 -6.56
C ALA A 301 -0.53 9.06 -5.92
N GLU A 302 0.15 9.99 -6.57
CA GLU A 302 0.33 11.37 -6.08
C GLU A 302 -0.95 12.20 -6.18
N ASN A 303 -1.71 12.06 -7.26
CA ASN A 303 -2.96 12.82 -7.50
C ASN A 303 -4.13 12.32 -6.64
N ALA A 304 -4.10 11.07 -6.19
CA ALA A 304 -5.07 10.56 -5.21
C ALA A 304 -5.03 11.33 -3.88
N LEU A 305 -3.96 12.09 -3.64
CA LEU A 305 -3.65 12.82 -2.43
C LEU A 305 -3.92 14.33 -2.54
N LYS A 306 -5.14 14.74 -2.70
CA LYS A 306 -5.52 16.07 -2.23
C LYS A 306 -5.80 15.97 -0.75
N VAL A 307 -4.74 16.25 0.03
CA VAL A 307 -4.71 16.19 1.49
C VAL A 307 -5.94 16.87 2.10
N THR A 308 -6.50 16.21 3.09
CA THR A 308 -7.53 16.68 4.00
C THR A 308 -7.31 18.14 4.45
N ASP A 309 -8.39 18.90 4.54
CA ASP A 309 -8.40 20.21 5.19
C ASP A 309 -8.24 20.10 6.74
N ASP A 310 -8.31 18.86 7.27
CA ASP A 310 -8.10 18.57 8.67
C ASP A 310 -6.59 18.44 8.97
N VAL A 311 -6.09 19.39 9.76
CA VAL A 311 -4.67 19.49 10.14
C VAL A 311 -4.20 18.29 10.96
N TYR A 312 -5.06 17.73 11.81
CA TYR A 312 -4.70 16.59 12.67
C TYR A 312 -4.56 15.32 11.82
N LEU A 313 -5.54 15.04 10.99
CA LEU A 313 -5.52 13.87 10.11
C LEU A 313 -4.38 13.96 9.08
N ALA A 314 -4.06 15.17 8.59
CA ALA A 314 -2.88 15.41 7.75
C ALA A 314 -1.57 15.08 8.48
N ARG A 315 -1.48 15.35 9.79
CA ARG A 315 -0.32 14.98 10.62
C ARG A 315 -0.23 13.47 10.82
N VAL A 316 -1.36 12.79 11.10
CA VAL A 316 -1.41 11.31 11.21
C VAL A 316 -0.92 10.67 9.91
N TYR A 317 -1.45 11.14 8.77
CA TYR A 317 -1.04 10.65 7.46
C TYR A 317 0.45 10.89 7.18
N GLY A 318 0.94 12.10 7.43
CA GLY A 318 2.37 12.44 7.29
C GLY A 318 3.28 11.56 8.13
N ALA A 319 2.89 11.31 9.41
CA ALA A 319 3.62 10.43 10.31
C ALA A 319 3.63 8.96 9.82
N ALA A 320 2.51 8.47 9.30
CA ALA A 320 2.43 7.14 8.70
C ALA A 320 3.36 7.01 7.48
N LEU A 321 3.35 7.98 6.56
CA LEU A 321 4.22 7.97 5.37
C LEU A 321 5.71 8.09 5.73
N GLU A 322 6.05 8.86 6.76
CA GLU A 322 7.42 8.95 7.28
C GLU A 322 7.88 7.61 7.83
N LEU A 323 7.07 7.01 8.71
CA LEU A 323 7.30 5.70 9.29
C LEU A 323 7.48 4.62 8.22
N PHE A 324 6.61 4.59 7.20
CA PHE A 324 6.67 3.68 6.06
C PHE A 324 7.77 4.00 5.06
N ARG A 325 8.59 5.02 5.34
CA ARG A 325 9.68 5.46 4.47
C ARG A 325 9.25 5.72 3.01
N ALA A 326 8.03 6.21 2.82
CA ALA A 326 7.46 6.45 1.50
C ALA A 326 8.35 7.32 0.60
N THR A 327 8.98 8.35 1.17
CA THR A 327 9.96 9.19 0.44
C THR A 327 11.18 8.40 -0.05
N SER A 328 11.64 7.40 0.70
CA SER A 328 12.79 6.57 0.29
C SER A 328 12.40 5.64 -0.86
N TRP A 329 11.22 5.05 -0.82
CA TRP A 329 10.67 4.25 -1.92
C TRP A 329 10.52 5.08 -3.20
N ARG A 330 9.92 6.28 -3.12
CA ARG A 330 9.79 7.19 -4.26
C ARG A 330 11.14 7.53 -4.89
N ARG A 331 12.13 7.92 -4.10
CA ARG A 331 13.47 8.19 -4.60
C ARG A 331 14.13 6.97 -5.25
N GLY A 332 13.87 5.77 -4.75
CA GLY A 332 14.31 4.51 -5.35
C GLY A 332 13.71 4.32 -6.74
N ILE A 333 12.40 4.48 -6.85
CA ILE A 333 11.64 4.40 -8.10
C ILE A 333 12.13 5.45 -9.11
N GLU A 334 12.23 6.73 -8.72
CA GLU A 334 12.73 7.82 -9.57
C GLU A 334 14.12 7.52 -10.13
N ARG A 335 15.03 7.01 -9.28
CA ARG A 335 16.39 6.63 -9.71
C ARG A 335 16.37 5.49 -10.73
N LYS A 336 15.54 4.47 -10.52
CA LYS A 336 15.38 3.35 -11.46
C LYS A 336 14.78 3.81 -12.78
N LEU A 337 13.79 4.70 -12.74
CA LEU A 337 13.21 5.33 -13.93
C LEU A 337 14.24 6.15 -14.71
N GLU A 338 15.11 6.91 -14.03
CA GLU A 338 16.16 7.67 -14.69
C GLU A 338 17.18 6.75 -15.39
N ILE A 339 17.51 5.59 -14.80
CA ILE A 339 18.33 4.58 -15.45
C ILE A 339 17.65 4.06 -16.74
N VAL A 340 16.37 3.73 -16.69
CA VAL A 340 15.61 3.29 -17.87
C VAL A 340 15.60 4.38 -18.93
N ARG A 341 15.33 5.63 -18.54
CA ARG A 341 15.28 6.79 -19.42
C ARG A 341 16.63 7.08 -20.08
N SER A 342 17.71 7.08 -19.31
CA SER A 342 19.07 7.32 -19.83
C SER A 342 19.49 6.21 -20.81
N THR A 343 19.14 4.96 -20.51
CA THR A 343 19.38 3.82 -21.42
C THR A 343 18.60 4.00 -22.74
N TYR A 344 17.35 4.44 -22.65
CA TYR A 344 16.55 4.76 -23.85
C TYR A 344 17.20 5.83 -24.71
N VAL A 345 17.65 6.95 -24.10
CA VAL A 345 18.32 8.05 -24.83
C VAL A 345 19.59 7.56 -25.50
N MET A 346 20.40 6.76 -24.81
CA MET A 346 21.62 6.17 -25.37
C MET A 346 21.32 5.27 -26.58
N LEU A 347 20.36 4.35 -26.46
CA LEU A 347 19.98 3.44 -27.56
C LEU A 347 19.39 4.18 -28.75
N ASN A 348 18.60 5.22 -28.51
CA ASN A 348 18.06 6.05 -29.59
C ASN A 348 19.17 6.80 -30.32
N GLY A 349 20.18 7.30 -29.61
CA GLY A 349 21.37 7.90 -30.18
C GLY A 349 22.16 6.91 -31.05
N GLU A 350 22.42 5.69 -30.59
CA GLU A 350 23.06 4.61 -31.35
C GLU A 350 22.25 4.25 -32.62
N ALA A 351 20.91 4.19 -32.50
CA ALA A 351 20.04 3.91 -33.65
C ALA A 351 20.07 5.04 -34.70
N GLN A 352 20.15 6.30 -34.28
CA GLN A 352 20.28 7.45 -35.18
C GLN A 352 21.67 7.49 -35.87
N ALA A 353 22.76 7.27 -35.13
CA ALA A 353 24.09 7.20 -35.68
C ALA A 353 24.17 6.09 -36.75
N ALA A 354 23.64 4.91 -36.47
CA ALA A 354 23.62 3.82 -37.45
C ALA A 354 22.79 4.14 -38.72
N ARG A 355 21.77 4.99 -38.61
CA ARG A 355 21.02 5.51 -39.80
C ARG A 355 21.86 6.45 -40.63
N SER A 356 22.62 7.37 -40.00
CA SER A 356 23.53 8.29 -40.69
C SER A 356 24.56 7.53 -41.45
N GLU A 357 25.26 6.57 -40.85
CA GLU A 357 26.26 5.74 -41.49
C GLU A 357 25.69 4.98 -42.72
N LEU A 358 24.47 4.45 -42.60
CA LEU A 358 23.83 3.75 -43.72
C LEU A 358 23.53 4.70 -44.89
N LEU A 359 23.08 5.94 -44.61
CA LEU A 359 22.82 6.95 -45.61
C LEU A 359 24.13 7.38 -46.31
N GLU A 360 25.24 7.57 -45.58
CA GLU A 360 26.53 7.89 -46.14
C GLU A 360 27.06 6.79 -47.07
N VAL A 361 26.93 5.52 -46.64
CA VAL A 361 27.32 4.39 -47.49
C VAL A 361 26.43 4.31 -48.74
N ALA A 362 25.12 4.53 -48.61
CA ALA A 362 24.20 4.55 -49.76
C ALA A 362 24.54 5.68 -50.77
N VAL A 363 24.87 6.87 -50.28
CA VAL A 363 25.29 8.00 -51.13
C VAL A 363 26.60 7.70 -51.84
N VAL A 364 27.60 7.14 -51.13
CA VAL A 364 28.89 6.76 -51.75
C VAL A 364 28.68 5.69 -52.82
N LEU A 365 27.85 4.68 -52.59
CA LEU A 365 27.48 3.65 -53.55
C LEU A 365 26.79 4.23 -54.80
N LEU A 366 25.89 5.20 -54.62
CA LEU A 366 25.22 5.90 -55.71
C LEU A 366 26.21 6.67 -56.56
N ILE A 367 27.14 7.43 -55.94
CA ILE A 367 28.18 8.17 -56.64
C ILE A 367 29.10 7.24 -57.41
N VAL A 368 29.55 6.14 -56.81
CA VAL A 368 30.40 5.12 -57.49
C VAL A 368 29.67 4.49 -58.68
N THR A 369 28.38 4.18 -58.48
CA THR A 369 27.56 3.58 -59.57
C THR A 369 27.40 4.57 -60.72
N GLU A 370 27.15 5.84 -60.45
CA GLU A 370 27.01 6.90 -61.45
C GLU A 370 28.36 7.12 -62.25
N LEU A 371 29.50 7.13 -61.54
CA LEU A 371 30.80 7.18 -62.15
C LEU A 371 31.11 6.00 -63.07
N VAL A 372 30.80 4.76 -62.63
CA VAL A 372 31.00 3.54 -63.43
C VAL A 372 30.10 3.55 -64.67
N LEU A 373 28.81 3.93 -64.52
CA LEU A 373 27.90 4.09 -65.63
C LEU A 373 28.33 5.18 -66.61
N GLY A 374 28.92 6.29 -66.14
CA GLY A 374 29.49 7.34 -66.96
C GLY A 374 30.68 6.88 -67.80
N ILE A 375 31.56 6.05 -67.22
CA ILE A 375 32.73 5.45 -67.94
C ILE A 375 32.29 4.41 -68.98
N ILE A 376 31.25 3.61 -68.74
CA ILE A 376 30.76 2.60 -69.66
C ILE A 376 29.99 3.19 -70.83
N ARG A 377 29.45 4.42 -70.69
CA ARG A 377 28.69 5.10 -71.74
C ARG A 377 29.58 5.94 -72.67
N HIS A 378 30.86 6.13 -72.40
CA HIS A 378 31.85 6.69 -73.26
C HIS A 378 32.75 5.59 -73.86
#